data_9772b0e42d2fbb4650b3d1c12780d266
#
_entry.id   9772b0e42d2fbb4650b3d1c12780d266
#
_cell.length_a   1.000
_cell.length_b   1.000
_cell.length_c   1.000
_cell.angle_alpha   90.00
_cell.angle_beta   90.00
_cell.angle_gamma   90.00
#
_symmetry.space_group_name_H-M   'P 1'
#
loop_
_entity.id
_entity.type
_entity.pdbx_description
1 polymer ?
#
loop_
_entity_poly.entity_id
_entity_poly.type
_entity_poly.pdbx_seq_one_letter_code
_entity_poly.pdbx_strand_id
1 'polypeptide(L)'
;MVRRVPAVRQIRRHHLAVFLAQALACTLAPGLSGCTYYVPPPGYPVTTPASFDRSFDAAEGAMRDQGLAISVQDRGGGTIVGRLGEATVTASVRSQADGSVRVQFDATGARDPALIDRISRSYDSRMGR
;
A
#
# COMPACT_ATOMS: atom_id res chain seq x y z
N MET A 1 41.30 25.56 -57.78
CA MET A 1 40.55 25.53 -56.52
C MET A 1 39.58 24.36 -56.57
N VAL A 2 39.95 23.26 -55.96
CA VAL A 2 39.13 22.04 -55.91
C VAL A 2 38.54 21.93 -54.55
N ARG A 3 37.21 22.11 -54.41
CA ARG A 3 36.51 21.84 -53.18
C ARG A 3 36.03 20.37 -53.16
N ARG A 4 36.68 19.59 -52.36
CA ARG A 4 36.21 18.24 -51.98
C ARG A 4 35.01 18.38 -51.04
N VAL A 5 33.88 17.83 -51.41
CA VAL A 5 32.75 17.63 -50.51
C VAL A 5 32.74 16.16 -50.09
N PRO A 6 32.85 15.89 -48.81
CA PRO A 6 33.00 14.50 -48.35
C PRO A 6 31.76 13.91 -47.72
N ALA A 7 31.63 12.64 -47.83
CA ALA A 7 31.45 11.66 -46.75
C ALA A 7 30.16 11.67 -45.85
N VAL A 8 29.16 12.51 -46.10
CA VAL A 8 27.93 12.48 -45.28
C VAL A 8 26.96 11.38 -45.74
N ARG A 9 27.14 10.83 -46.94
CA ARG A 9 26.20 9.84 -47.51
C ARG A 9 26.43 8.40 -47.05
N GLN A 10 27.59 8.10 -46.45
CA GLN A 10 27.93 6.73 -46.05
C GLN A 10 27.46 6.35 -44.67
N ILE A 11 27.35 7.30 -43.76
CA ILE A 11 26.93 7.07 -42.36
C ILE A 11 25.45 6.67 -42.28
N ARG A 12 24.62 7.18 -43.20
CA ARG A 12 23.16 6.89 -43.20
C ARG A 12 22.80 5.46 -43.59
N ARG A 13 23.69 4.78 -44.35
CA ARG A 13 23.47 3.39 -44.81
C ARG A 13 23.75 2.36 -43.70
N HIS A 14 24.72 2.62 -42.86
CA HIS A 14 25.07 1.70 -41.78
C HIS A 14 24.07 1.72 -40.62
N HIS A 15 23.50 2.88 -40.34
CA HIS A 15 22.46 2.97 -39.29
C HIS A 15 21.14 2.29 -39.70
N LEU A 16 20.79 2.34 -41.00
CA LEU A 16 19.55 1.69 -41.47
C LEU A 16 19.70 0.16 -41.46
N ALA A 17 20.89 -0.37 -41.75
CA ALA A 17 21.14 -1.81 -41.72
C ALA A 17 21.14 -2.38 -40.28
N VAL A 18 21.66 -1.60 -39.32
CA VAL A 18 21.69 -2.02 -37.92
C VAL A 18 20.30 -2.00 -37.30
N PHE A 19 19.42 -1.02 -37.64
CA PHE A 19 18.05 -0.98 -37.15
C PHE A 19 17.19 -2.11 -37.73
N LEU A 20 17.38 -2.53 -38.96
CA LEU A 20 16.65 -3.65 -39.56
C LEU A 20 17.07 -5.02 -38.97
N ALA A 21 18.35 -5.17 -38.58
CA ALA A 21 18.81 -6.39 -37.94
C ALA A 21 18.31 -6.56 -36.50
N GLN A 22 18.10 -5.46 -35.77
CA GLN A 22 17.55 -5.49 -34.40
C GLN A 22 16.06 -5.73 -34.36
N ALA A 23 15.30 -5.33 -35.38
CA ALA A 23 13.84 -5.56 -35.44
C ALA A 23 13.46 -7.04 -35.64
N LEU A 24 14.36 -7.87 -36.17
CA LEU A 24 14.10 -9.29 -36.43
C LEU A 24 14.41 -10.20 -35.25
N ALA A 25 15.15 -9.71 -34.25
CA ALA A 25 15.55 -10.50 -33.06
C ALA A 25 14.53 -10.45 -31.91
N CYS A 26 13.52 -9.57 -31.97
CA CYS A 26 12.52 -9.40 -30.88
C CYS A 26 11.26 -10.30 -31.02
N THR A 27 11.17 -11.14 -32.04
CA THR A 27 9.92 -11.91 -32.30
C THR A 27 9.92 -13.35 -31.80
N LEU A 28 10.98 -13.83 -31.11
CA LEU A 28 11.04 -15.22 -30.62
C LEU A 28 11.33 -15.30 -29.12
N ALA A 29 10.76 -14.46 -28.28
CA ALA A 29 10.67 -14.71 -26.86
C ALA A 29 9.23 -15.13 -26.52
N PRO A 30 8.92 -16.42 -26.36
CA PRO A 30 7.67 -16.82 -25.72
C PRO A 30 7.77 -16.36 -24.27
N GLY A 31 6.94 -15.37 -23.90
CA GLY A 31 6.81 -14.90 -22.54
C GLY A 31 6.31 -16.01 -21.64
N LEU A 32 7.21 -16.67 -20.96
CA LEU A 32 6.91 -17.48 -19.77
C LEU A 32 6.67 -16.50 -18.62
N SER A 33 5.51 -15.82 -18.63
CA SER A 33 4.96 -15.17 -17.44
C SER A 33 4.45 -16.27 -16.50
N GLY A 34 5.36 -17.04 -15.94
CA GLY A 34 5.07 -17.93 -14.84
C GLY A 34 4.82 -17.11 -13.60
N CYS A 35 3.54 -16.78 -13.30
CA CYS A 35 3.15 -16.42 -11.95
C CYS A 35 3.39 -17.65 -11.07
N THR A 36 4.55 -17.71 -10.40
CA THR A 36 4.79 -18.69 -9.35
C THR A 36 3.85 -18.39 -8.19
N TYR A 37 2.73 -19.12 -8.15
CA TYR A 37 1.87 -19.13 -6.98
C TYR A 37 2.65 -19.86 -5.86
N TYR A 38 3.16 -19.09 -4.90
CA TYR A 38 3.81 -19.64 -3.72
C TYR A 38 2.73 -20.15 -2.76
N VAL A 39 2.61 -21.46 -2.64
CA VAL A 39 1.81 -22.11 -1.60
C VAL A 39 2.76 -22.36 -0.42
N PRO A 40 2.61 -21.66 0.72
CA PRO A 40 3.42 -21.95 1.90
C PRO A 40 3.12 -23.36 2.39
N PRO A 41 4.14 -24.12 2.85
CA PRO A 41 3.93 -25.45 3.41
C PRO A 41 3.03 -25.37 4.65
N PRO A 42 2.20 -26.42 4.89
CA PRO A 42 1.30 -26.45 6.04
C PRO A 42 2.09 -26.40 7.36
N GLY A 43 1.77 -25.43 8.22
CA GLY A 43 2.40 -25.24 9.53
C GLY A 43 3.13 -23.92 9.74
N TYR A 44 3.29 -23.08 8.71
CA TYR A 44 3.80 -21.73 8.90
C TYR A 44 2.65 -20.76 9.15
N PRO A 45 2.76 -19.86 10.17
CA PRO A 45 1.75 -18.83 10.37
C PRO A 45 1.76 -17.89 9.15
N VAL A 46 0.69 -17.93 8.37
CA VAL A 46 0.50 -16.96 7.27
C VAL A 46 0.15 -15.63 7.91
N THR A 47 1.12 -14.74 8.03
CA THR A 47 0.85 -13.36 8.42
C THR A 47 0.16 -12.68 7.25
N THR A 48 -1.17 -12.55 7.33
CA THR A 48 -1.93 -11.79 6.32
C THR A 48 -1.51 -10.34 6.40
N PRO A 49 -1.05 -9.71 5.31
CA PRO A 49 -0.73 -8.29 5.30
C PRO A 49 -1.93 -7.49 5.79
N ALA A 50 -1.67 -6.42 6.56
CA ALA A 50 -2.72 -5.52 6.99
C ALA A 50 -3.34 -4.85 5.76
N SER A 51 -4.60 -5.16 5.45
CA SER A 51 -5.37 -4.44 4.44
C SER A 51 -6.02 -3.21 5.06
N PHE A 52 -6.35 -2.21 4.25
CA PHE A 52 -7.07 -1.03 4.71
C PHE A 52 -8.39 -1.42 5.41
N ASP A 53 -9.21 -2.28 4.80
CA ASP A 53 -10.49 -2.69 5.35
C ASP A 53 -10.36 -3.41 6.68
N ARG A 54 -9.44 -4.37 6.77
CA ARG A 54 -9.16 -5.08 8.03
C ARG A 54 -8.69 -4.12 9.14
N SER A 55 -7.82 -3.17 8.80
CA SER A 55 -7.33 -2.17 9.75
C SER A 55 -8.43 -1.21 10.18
N PHE A 56 -9.33 -0.82 9.27
CA PHE A 56 -10.47 0.03 9.56
C PHE A 56 -11.45 -0.67 10.51
N ASP A 57 -11.84 -1.91 10.21
CA ASP A 57 -12.74 -2.71 11.04
C ASP A 57 -12.13 -3.02 12.41
N ALA A 58 -10.83 -3.29 12.48
CA ALA A 58 -10.12 -3.50 13.73
C ALA A 58 -10.06 -2.24 14.59
N ALA A 59 -9.84 -1.06 13.97
CA ALA A 59 -9.83 0.23 14.67
C ALA A 59 -11.22 0.57 15.23
N GLU A 60 -12.28 0.38 14.44
CA GLU A 60 -13.65 0.57 14.89
C GLU A 60 -14.00 -0.36 16.06
N GLY A 61 -13.68 -1.65 15.91
CA GLY A 61 -13.91 -2.64 16.96
C GLY A 61 -13.15 -2.31 18.24
N ALA A 62 -11.88 -1.89 18.12
CA ALA A 62 -11.06 -1.51 19.28
C ALA A 62 -11.65 -0.32 20.04
N MET A 63 -12.21 0.66 19.34
CA MET A 63 -12.90 1.79 19.97
C MET A 63 -14.17 1.33 20.68
N ARG A 64 -14.97 0.45 20.08
CA ARG A 64 -16.17 -0.13 20.72
C ARG A 64 -15.85 -0.98 21.96
N ASP A 65 -14.75 -1.75 21.95
CA ASP A 65 -14.30 -2.53 23.11
C ASP A 65 -14.03 -1.65 24.34
N GLN A 66 -13.65 -0.40 24.11
CA GLN A 66 -13.43 0.57 25.19
C GLN A 66 -14.70 1.38 25.52
N GLY A 67 -15.84 1.00 24.96
CA GLY A 67 -17.14 1.61 25.26
C GLY A 67 -17.41 2.91 24.47
N LEU A 68 -16.63 3.22 23.43
CA LEU A 68 -16.93 4.41 22.63
C LEU A 68 -18.15 4.20 21.75
N ALA A 69 -19.06 5.16 21.77
CA ALA A 69 -20.17 5.25 20.82
C ALA A 69 -19.64 5.86 19.51
N ILE A 70 -19.65 5.07 18.44
CA ILE A 70 -19.18 5.51 17.13
C ILE A 70 -20.20 6.48 16.52
N SER A 71 -19.76 7.69 16.18
CA SER A 71 -20.59 8.74 15.61
C SER A 71 -20.29 9.02 14.14
N VAL A 72 -19.08 8.70 13.66
CA VAL A 72 -18.69 8.84 12.26
C VAL A 72 -17.93 7.59 11.83
N GLN A 73 -18.27 7.09 10.64
CA GLN A 73 -17.60 6.02 9.93
C GLN A 73 -17.42 6.44 8.48
N ASP A 74 -16.34 7.11 8.19
CA ASP A 74 -15.97 7.47 6.82
C ASP A 74 -14.89 6.53 6.30
N ARG A 75 -15.31 5.45 5.68
CA ARG A 75 -14.37 4.45 5.11
C ARG A 75 -13.58 5.02 3.92
N GLY A 76 -14.20 5.86 3.09
CA GLY A 76 -13.54 6.50 1.96
C GLY A 76 -12.44 7.46 2.40
N GLY A 77 -12.69 8.27 3.41
CA GLY A 77 -11.73 9.16 4.04
C GLY A 77 -10.85 8.49 5.10
N GLY A 78 -11.11 7.21 5.45
CA GLY A 78 -10.37 6.47 6.47
C GLY A 78 -10.46 7.09 7.85
N THR A 79 -11.63 7.60 8.23
CA THR A 79 -11.83 8.31 9.51
C THR A 79 -12.98 7.68 10.31
N ILE A 80 -12.70 7.40 11.59
CA ILE A 80 -13.69 6.92 12.55
C ILE A 80 -13.70 7.89 13.73
N VAL A 81 -14.86 8.34 14.15
CA VAL A 81 -15.01 9.17 15.36
C VAL A 81 -15.93 8.48 16.34
N GLY A 82 -15.47 8.36 17.58
CA GLY A 82 -16.25 7.82 18.68
C GLY A 82 -16.20 8.70 19.91
N ARG A 83 -17.22 8.59 20.76
CA ARG A 83 -17.34 9.36 21.99
C ARG A 83 -17.52 8.47 23.22
N LEU A 84 -16.88 8.88 24.31
CA LEU A 84 -17.04 8.27 25.63
C LEU A 84 -17.13 9.38 26.68
N GLY A 85 -18.36 9.70 27.13
CA GLY A 85 -18.61 10.87 27.96
C GLY A 85 -18.19 12.16 27.22
N GLU A 86 -17.25 12.91 27.81
CA GLU A 86 -16.73 14.14 27.21
C GLU A 86 -15.56 13.87 26.24
N ALA A 87 -14.98 12.66 26.27
CA ALA A 87 -13.89 12.29 25.39
C ALA A 87 -14.40 12.06 23.96
N THR A 88 -13.71 12.62 23.00
CA THR A 88 -13.86 12.32 21.58
C THR A 88 -12.55 11.68 21.08
N VAL A 89 -12.66 10.50 20.50
CA VAL A 89 -11.53 9.80 19.91
C VAL A 89 -11.71 9.73 18.40
N THR A 90 -10.68 10.10 17.67
CA THR A 90 -10.61 10.01 16.21
C THR A 90 -9.56 8.97 15.82
N ALA A 91 -9.96 7.97 15.06
CA ALA A 91 -9.03 7.04 14.42
C ALA A 91 -8.86 7.42 12.96
N SER A 92 -7.62 7.52 12.51
CA SER A 92 -7.24 7.77 11.12
C SER A 92 -6.55 6.56 10.54
N VAL A 93 -7.10 6.01 9.46
CA VAL A 93 -6.56 4.85 8.74
C VAL A 93 -6.08 5.31 7.38
N ARG A 94 -4.81 5.07 7.06
CA ARG A 94 -4.18 5.55 5.82
C ARG A 94 -3.35 4.44 5.17
N SER A 95 -3.60 4.19 3.89
CA SER A 95 -2.70 3.37 3.06
C SER A 95 -1.43 4.16 2.75
N GLN A 96 -0.29 3.50 2.86
CA GLN A 96 1.03 4.06 2.54
C GLN A 96 1.44 3.64 1.12
N ALA A 97 2.40 4.36 0.54
CA ALA A 97 2.90 4.07 -0.81
C ALA A 97 3.62 2.70 -0.90
N ASP A 98 4.13 2.18 0.20
CA ASP A 98 4.77 0.86 0.31
C ASP A 98 3.77 -0.29 0.49
N GLY A 99 2.46 -0.02 0.43
CA GLY A 99 1.39 -0.99 0.63
C GLY A 99 1.05 -1.29 2.09
N SER A 100 1.77 -0.70 3.05
CA SER A 100 1.41 -0.80 4.47
C SER A 100 0.20 0.08 4.81
N VAL A 101 -0.40 -0.17 5.97
CA VAL A 101 -1.49 0.66 6.51
C VAL A 101 -1.06 1.26 7.85
N ARG A 102 -1.16 2.57 7.94
CA ARG A 102 -0.96 3.32 9.19
C ARG A 102 -2.30 3.58 9.85
N VAL A 103 -2.38 3.29 11.14
CA VAL A 103 -3.53 3.64 11.98
C VAL A 103 -3.03 4.53 13.12
N GLN A 104 -3.76 5.61 13.36
CA GLN A 104 -3.45 6.57 14.42
C GLN A 104 -4.72 6.87 15.20
N PHE A 105 -4.61 6.92 16.53
CA PHE A 105 -5.68 7.28 17.43
C PHE A 105 -5.34 8.59 18.14
N ASP A 106 -6.26 9.55 18.11
CA ASP A 106 -6.14 10.83 18.78
C ASP A 106 -7.36 11.04 19.69
N ALA A 107 -7.14 11.53 20.92
CA ALA A 107 -8.21 11.80 21.88
C ALA A 107 -8.21 13.26 22.30
N THR A 108 -9.40 13.85 22.37
CA THR A 108 -9.64 15.18 22.95
C THR A 108 -10.65 15.07 24.08
N GLY A 109 -10.49 15.84 25.15
CA GLY A 109 -11.39 15.82 26.29
C GLY A 109 -11.33 14.54 27.14
N ALA A 110 -10.37 13.66 26.90
CA ALA A 110 -10.21 12.44 27.68
C ALA A 110 -9.69 12.75 29.09
N ARG A 111 -10.43 12.31 30.12
CA ARG A 111 -9.98 12.40 31.52
C ARG A 111 -9.03 11.27 31.87
N ASP A 112 -9.10 10.15 31.16
CA ASP A 112 -8.25 8.99 31.35
C ASP A 112 -7.10 9.01 30.31
N PRO A 113 -5.86 9.25 30.75
CA PRO A 113 -4.71 9.29 29.83
C PRO A 113 -4.38 7.93 29.21
N ALA A 114 -4.84 6.83 29.84
CA ALA A 114 -4.59 5.47 29.34
C ALA A 114 -5.62 5.00 28.30
N LEU A 115 -6.61 5.82 27.95
CA LEU A 115 -7.65 5.42 26.99
C LEU A 115 -7.06 5.04 25.63
N ILE A 116 -6.16 5.84 25.08
CA ILE A 116 -5.52 5.56 23.80
C ILE A 116 -4.69 4.29 23.84
N ASP A 117 -3.95 4.04 24.92
CA ASP A 117 -3.16 2.81 25.07
C ASP A 117 -4.05 1.56 25.13
N ARG A 118 -5.21 1.63 25.75
CA ARG A 118 -6.16 0.50 25.75
C ARG A 118 -6.77 0.27 24.37
N ILE A 119 -7.13 1.33 23.66
CA ILE A 119 -7.62 1.22 22.28
C ILE A 119 -6.53 0.59 21.40
N SER A 120 -5.29 1.05 21.51
CA SER A 120 -4.16 0.51 20.72
C SER A 120 -3.91 -0.97 20.99
N ARG A 121 -3.92 -1.40 22.25
CA ARG A 121 -3.79 -2.83 22.60
C ARG A 121 -4.96 -3.67 22.06
N SER A 122 -6.19 -3.16 22.14
CA SER A 122 -7.35 -3.85 21.57
C SER A 122 -7.21 -3.96 20.03
N TYR A 123 -6.76 -2.89 19.38
CA TYR A 123 -6.48 -2.90 17.95
C TYR A 123 -5.42 -3.96 17.57
N ASP A 124 -4.29 -4.00 18.29
CA ASP A 124 -3.23 -4.98 18.03
C ASP A 124 -3.71 -6.42 18.23
N SER A 125 -4.49 -6.67 19.27
CA SER A 125 -5.12 -7.97 19.50
C SER A 125 -6.03 -8.39 18.33
N ARG A 126 -6.83 -7.46 17.78
CA ARG A 126 -7.71 -7.72 16.64
C ARG A 126 -6.93 -7.93 15.33
N MET A 127 -5.75 -7.34 15.23
CA MET A 127 -4.83 -7.55 14.12
C MET A 127 -3.99 -8.83 14.24
N GLY A 128 -4.02 -9.49 15.42
CA GLY A 128 -3.23 -10.70 15.70
C GLY A 128 -1.77 -10.42 16.05
N ARG A 129 -1.53 -9.31 16.72
CA ARG A 129 -0.19 -8.89 17.16
C ARG A 129 -0.05 -8.98 18.68
#